data_ab3cab22351d53d1a85093cbc281bbb8
#
_entry.id   ab3cab22351d53d1a85093cbc281bbb8
#
_cell.length_a   1.000
_cell.length_b   1.000
_cell.length_c   1.000
_cell.angle_alpha   90.00
_cell.angle_beta   90.00
_cell.angle_gamma   90.00
#
_symmetry.space_group_name_H-M   'P 1'
#
loop_
_entity.id
_entity.type
_entity.pdbx_description
1 polymer ?
#
loop_
_entity_poly.entity_id
_entity_poly.type
_entity_poly.pdbx_seq_one_letter_code
_entity_poly.pdbx_strand_id
1 'polypeptide(L)'
;VASQLPRRGSFLALSLGFAPPLCYHKAIHLRKEKCTVEKLSQQMMQSVCVGVLAPLVVVGAVGKLPQRPPAFSGQDSSVTVHLTDRDDMALDAYLQRVLLGEMPVSFEPEALKAQAVAARTYTVKHREKHNGKLCTDSTCCQAFCDEGVLAAFPGEARERAAAALRETDGLVLTYEGALIDATFFSCSGGRTEDALAVWGTDVPYLCSVASPGEEAAQYDRDSVSFSREALEAALDISLGADRESWVGAATFTEGGGVEAMELGGQRFTGVYLRKALGLRSTAFTVTVEEGGLRFDTRGYGHRVGLSQYGANAMASHGADFQTILSHYYPGTILLNYGESVEK
;
A
#
# COMPACT_ATOMS: atom_id res chain seq x y z
N VAL A 1 -42.58 -0.24 -32.26
CA VAL A 1 -43.25 -1.28 -31.44
C VAL A 1 -42.49 -1.39 -30.12
N ALA A 2 -43.19 -1.17 -29.02
CA ALA A 2 -42.80 -0.98 -27.64
C ALA A 2 -41.85 -2.09 -27.06
N SER A 3 -40.77 -1.76 -26.38
CA SER A 3 -40.44 -1.49 -24.96
C SER A 3 -41.08 -2.45 -23.95
N GLN A 4 -40.25 -3.16 -23.19
CA GLN A 4 -40.55 -3.52 -21.80
C GLN A 4 -39.25 -3.56 -20.96
N LEU A 5 -39.20 -2.68 -19.95
CA LEU A 5 -38.26 -2.68 -18.83
C LEU A 5 -38.72 -3.67 -17.75
N PRO A 6 -37.85 -4.38 -17.04
CA PRO A 6 -38.26 -5.14 -15.87
C PRO A 6 -38.13 -4.30 -14.58
N ARG A 7 -39.07 -4.64 -13.68
CA ARG A 7 -39.44 -3.99 -12.42
C ARG A 7 -38.33 -4.08 -11.34
N ARG A 8 -38.29 -3.04 -10.51
CA ARG A 8 -37.59 -2.93 -9.24
C ARG A 8 -37.96 -4.05 -8.27
N GLY A 9 -36.99 -4.78 -7.77
CA GLY A 9 -37.10 -5.61 -6.58
C GLY A 9 -36.65 -4.84 -5.35
N SER A 10 -37.56 -4.70 -4.37
CA SER A 10 -37.34 -4.08 -3.07
C SER A 10 -36.42 -4.96 -2.22
N PHE A 11 -35.24 -4.45 -1.81
CA PHE A 11 -34.47 -5.04 -0.73
C PHE A 11 -34.71 -4.24 0.56
N LEU A 12 -35.31 -4.90 1.55
CA LEU A 12 -35.39 -4.43 2.93
C LEU A 12 -33.97 -4.33 3.51
N ALA A 13 -33.53 -3.13 3.82
CA ALA A 13 -32.35 -2.90 4.62
C ALA A 13 -32.68 -3.11 6.10
N LEU A 14 -32.18 -4.17 6.69
CA LEU A 14 -32.10 -4.34 8.14
C LEU A 14 -31.00 -3.43 8.67
N SER A 15 -31.39 -2.36 9.36
CA SER A 15 -30.49 -1.48 10.10
C SER A 15 -30.00 -2.20 11.36
N LEU A 16 -28.78 -2.76 11.30
CA LEU A 16 -28.02 -3.11 12.50
C LEU A 16 -27.20 -1.89 12.92
N GLY A 17 -27.65 -1.22 13.97
CA GLY A 17 -26.93 -0.15 14.62
C GLY A 17 -25.64 -0.69 15.26
N PHE A 18 -24.50 -0.38 14.69
CA PHE A 18 -23.20 -0.59 15.34
C PHE A 18 -22.84 0.67 16.13
N ALA A 19 -22.98 0.58 17.44
CA ALA A 19 -22.28 1.48 18.36
C ALA A 19 -20.77 1.14 18.30
N PRO A 20 -19.87 2.13 18.23
CA PRO A 20 -18.44 1.84 18.22
C PRO A 20 -18.04 1.26 19.58
N PRO A 21 -17.29 0.15 19.64
CA PRO A 21 -16.87 -0.41 20.93
C PRO A 21 -15.84 0.52 21.61
N LEU A 22 -16.03 0.70 22.92
CA LEU A 22 -15.13 1.45 23.81
C LEU A 22 -13.65 1.00 23.78
N CYS A 23 -13.34 -0.09 23.12
CA CYS A 23 -11.98 -0.60 22.94
C CYS A 23 -11.13 0.13 21.89
N TYR A 24 -11.75 0.95 21.02
CA TYR A 24 -11.06 1.61 19.90
C TYR A 24 -9.96 2.59 20.37
N HIS A 25 -10.25 3.41 21.37
CA HIS A 25 -9.28 4.37 21.89
C HIS A 25 -8.07 3.73 22.61
N LYS A 26 -8.26 2.57 23.24
CA LYS A 26 -7.19 1.91 24.00
C LYS A 26 -6.20 1.20 23.10
N ALA A 27 -6.68 0.59 22.00
CA ALA A 27 -5.83 -0.05 20.99
C ALA A 27 -4.95 0.97 20.23
N ILE A 28 -5.52 2.14 19.89
CA ILE A 28 -4.77 3.22 19.22
C ILE A 28 -3.62 3.73 20.11
N HIS A 29 -3.85 3.87 21.42
CA HIS A 29 -2.83 4.40 22.33
C HIS A 29 -1.65 3.45 22.52
N LEU A 30 -1.91 2.16 22.71
CA LEU A 30 -0.87 1.13 22.87
C LEU A 30 -0.05 0.94 21.59
N ARG A 31 -0.68 1.09 20.43
CA ARG A 31 0.02 0.99 19.15
C ARG A 31 0.89 2.20 18.85
N LYS A 32 0.42 3.40 19.19
CA LYS A 32 1.24 4.63 19.07
C LYS A 32 2.53 4.50 19.87
N GLU A 33 2.51 3.87 21.04
CA GLU A 33 3.71 3.64 21.84
C GLU A 33 4.70 2.68 21.15
N LYS A 34 4.24 1.52 20.61
CA LYS A 34 5.11 0.57 19.89
C LYS A 34 5.75 1.21 18.65
N CYS A 35 4.96 1.85 17.82
CA CYS A 35 5.44 2.51 16.61
C CYS A 35 6.36 3.72 16.90
N THR A 36 6.17 4.39 18.03
CA THR A 36 6.98 5.53 18.47
C THR A 36 8.35 5.10 18.98
N VAL A 37 8.46 3.96 19.67
CA VAL A 37 9.74 3.43 20.15
C VAL A 37 10.63 3.01 18.99
N GLU A 38 10.06 2.36 17.95
CA GLU A 38 10.81 2.01 16.75
C GLU A 38 11.23 3.26 15.95
N LYS A 39 10.37 4.29 15.86
CA LYS A 39 10.70 5.57 15.23
C LYS A 39 11.82 6.33 15.95
N LEU A 40 11.87 6.30 17.29
CA LEU A 40 12.94 6.91 18.07
C LEU A 40 14.29 6.22 17.82
N SER A 41 14.32 4.90 17.67
CA SER A 41 15.54 4.17 17.32
C SER A 41 16.06 4.50 15.92
N GLN A 42 15.15 4.70 14.95
CA GLN A 42 15.50 5.12 13.59
C GLN A 42 15.97 6.58 13.52
N GLN A 43 15.34 7.49 14.27
CA GLN A 43 15.76 8.91 14.32
C GLN A 43 17.10 9.11 15.03
N MET A 44 17.44 8.29 16.03
CA MET A 44 18.74 8.35 16.68
C MET A 44 19.88 7.89 15.76
N MET A 45 19.62 7.01 14.79
CA MET A 45 20.63 6.61 13.79
C MET A 45 20.89 7.68 12.73
N GLN A 46 19.96 8.60 12.48
CA GLN A 46 20.13 9.70 11.51
C GLN A 46 20.83 10.95 12.07
N SER A 47 20.95 11.06 13.40
CA SER A 47 21.50 12.28 14.07
C SER A 47 22.98 12.21 14.44
N VAL A 48 23.73 11.16 14.12
CA VAL A 48 25.14 10.97 14.48
C VAL A 48 26.07 11.19 13.29
N CYS A 49 25.83 12.21 12.51
CA CYS A 49 26.80 12.70 11.52
C CYS A 49 27.11 14.19 11.69
N VAL A 50 27.61 14.62 12.85
CA VAL A 50 28.49 15.80 12.97
C VAL A 50 29.34 15.67 14.24
N GLY A 51 30.62 15.37 14.06
CA GLY A 51 31.77 15.84 14.80
C GLY A 51 31.94 15.46 16.28
N VAL A 52 32.92 14.61 16.58
CA VAL A 52 34.14 14.88 17.37
C VAL A 52 34.87 13.52 17.59
N LEU A 53 36.13 13.48 17.26
CA LEU A 53 37.08 12.39 17.52
C LEU A 53 37.30 12.18 19.02
N ALA A 54 36.88 11.04 19.54
CA ALA A 54 37.35 10.47 20.81
C ALA A 54 37.48 8.95 20.66
N PRO A 55 38.50 8.29 21.25
CA PRO A 55 38.73 6.87 21.02
C PRO A 55 37.65 6.02 21.70
N LEU A 56 36.95 5.25 20.89
CA LEU A 56 35.91 4.32 21.34
C LEU A 56 36.55 3.01 21.84
N VAL A 57 36.32 2.70 23.10
CA VAL A 57 36.37 1.32 23.59
C VAL A 57 35.04 0.67 23.19
N VAL A 58 35.08 -0.12 22.13
CA VAL A 58 33.92 -0.89 21.68
C VAL A 58 33.81 -2.14 22.56
N VAL A 59 32.90 -2.13 23.54
CA VAL A 59 32.37 -3.35 24.16
C VAL A 59 31.26 -3.87 23.24
N GLY A 60 31.50 -5.05 22.65
CA GLY A 60 30.69 -5.63 21.59
C GLY A 60 29.25 -5.88 21.98
N ALA A 61 28.33 -5.22 21.30
CA ALA A 61 27.04 -5.77 20.98
C ALA A 61 27.16 -6.38 19.57
N VAL A 62 27.26 -7.72 19.51
CA VAL A 62 27.20 -8.45 18.24
C VAL A 62 25.74 -8.37 17.76
N GLY A 63 25.38 -7.26 17.16
CA GLY A 63 24.22 -7.22 16.26
C GLY A 63 24.51 -8.21 15.15
N LYS A 64 23.60 -9.14 14.89
CA LYS A 64 23.71 -10.05 13.73
C LYS A 64 23.92 -9.16 12.49
N LEU A 65 25.10 -9.30 11.88
CA LEU A 65 25.36 -8.76 10.55
C LEU A 65 24.19 -9.19 9.65
N PRO A 66 23.70 -8.33 8.75
CA PRO A 66 22.68 -8.74 7.78
C PRO A 66 23.18 -10.01 7.10
N GLN A 67 22.41 -11.09 7.25
CA GLN A 67 22.77 -12.37 6.65
C GLN A 67 22.75 -12.15 5.14
N ARG A 68 23.83 -12.59 4.48
CA ARG A 68 23.90 -12.63 3.02
C ARG A 68 22.65 -13.37 2.54
N PRO A 69 21.87 -12.80 1.57
CA PRO A 69 20.69 -13.49 1.07
C PRO A 69 21.09 -14.91 0.64
N PRO A 70 20.22 -15.89 0.86
CA PRO A 70 20.49 -17.27 0.46
C PRO A 70 20.85 -17.34 -1.02
N ALA A 71 21.68 -18.28 -1.39
CA ALA A 71 22.05 -18.49 -2.78
C ALA A 71 20.78 -18.77 -3.62
N PHE A 72 20.75 -18.29 -4.86
CA PHE A 72 19.68 -18.55 -5.82
C PHE A 72 19.31 -20.03 -5.85
N SER A 73 18.06 -20.36 -5.56
CA SER A 73 17.60 -21.76 -5.43
C SER A 73 16.78 -22.27 -6.61
N GLY A 74 16.28 -21.37 -7.47
CA GLY A 74 15.29 -21.72 -8.51
C GLY A 74 13.93 -22.11 -7.94
N GLN A 75 13.64 -21.69 -6.71
CA GLN A 75 12.47 -22.12 -5.96
C GLN A 75 11.15 -21.62 -6.56
N ASP A 76 11.12 -20.38 -7.03
CA ASP A 76 9.91 -19.80 -7.62
C ASP A 76 9.46 -20.57 -8.88
N SER A 77 10.38 -21.08 -9.70
CA SER A 77 10.05 -21.85 -10.91
C SER A 77 9.44 -23.22 -10.61
N SER A 78 9.58 -23.74 -9.41
CA SER A 78 9.00 -25.03 -8.97
C SER A 78 7.56 -24.91 -8.44
N VAL A 79 7.07 -23.68 -8.18
CA VAL A 79 5.74 -23.43 -7.63
C VAL A 79 4.77 -23.02 -8.74
N THR A 80 3.60 -23.65 -8.77
CA THR A 80 2.53 -23.31 -9.71
C THR A 80 1.55 -22.32 -9.08
N VAL A 81 1.22 -21.27 -9.83
CA VAL A 81 0.15 -20.31 -9.51
C VAL A 81 -1.06 -20.67 -10.36
N HIS A 82 -2.16 -20.95 -9.67
CA HIS A 82 -3.47 -21.19 -10.31
C HIS A 82 -4.20 -19.86 -10.53
N LEU A 83 -4.75 -19.65 -11.73
CA LEU A 83 -5.41 -18.40 -12.10
C LEU A 83 -6.89 -18.63 -12.45
N THR A 84 -7.71 -17.61 -12.22
CA THR A 84 -9.17 -17.72 -12.42
C THR A 84 -9.59 -17.58 -13.88
N ASP A 85 -8.81 -16.84 -14.66
CA ASP A 85 -9.17 -16.31 -15.97
C ASP A 85 -8.21 -16.72 -17.11
N ARG A 86 -7.21 -17.55 -16.79
CA ARG A 86 -6.21 -18.05 -17.74
C ARG A 86 -5.53 -19.33 -17.26
N ASP A 87 -4.62 -19.86 -18.08
CA ASP A 87 -3.84 -21.03 -17.74
C ASP A 87 -2.92 -20.78 -16.55
N ASP A 88 -2.69 -21.83 -15.78
CA ASP A 88 -1.75 -21.88 -14.67
C ASP A 88 -0.32 -21.62 -15.17
N MET A 89 0.51 -21.01 -14.33
CA MET A 89 1.91 -20.74 -14.68
C MET A 89 2.84 -20.88 -13.48
N ALA A 90 4.14 -20.98 -13.74
CA ALA A 90 5.15 -20.96 -12.69
C ALA A 90 5.18 -19.61 -11.98
N LEU A 91 5.49 -19.61 -10.67
CA LEU A 91 5.46 -18.42 -9.83
C LEU A 91 6.40 -17.32 -10.33
N ASP A 92 7.60 -17.65 -10.80
CA ASP A 92 8.55 -16.71 -11.39
C ASP A 92 7.98 -16.00 -12.64
N ALA A 93 7.33 -16.76 -13.53
CA ALA A 93 6.66 -16.20 -14.71
C ALA A 93 5.46 -15.31 -14.33
N TYR A 94 4.70 -15.69 -13.31
CA TYR A 94 3.61 -14.87 -12.75
C TYR A 94 4.14 -13.58 -12.18
N LEU A 95 5.15 -13.66 -11.29
CA LEU A 95 5.73 -12.50 -10.62
C LEU A 95 6.40 -11.52 -11.59
N GLN A 96 7.00 -12.02 -12.70
CA GLN A 96 7.54 -11.12 -13.72
C GLN A 96 6.46 -10.24 -14.34
N ARG A 97 5.28 -10.82 -14.62
CA ARG A 97 4.13 -10.08 -15.16
C ARG A 97 3.52 -9.12 -14.13
N VAL A 98 3.49 -9.52 -12.86
CA VAL A 98 3.07 -8.66 -11.75
C VAL A 98 4.04 -7.48 -11.60
N LEU A 99 5.35 -7.74 -11.52
CA LEU A 99 6.35 -6.68 -11.34
C LEU A 99 6.31 -5.64 -12.46
N LEU A 100 6.16 -6.09 -13.71
CA LEU A 100 6.03 -5.21 -14.88
C LEU A 100 4.70 -4.45 -14.91
N GLY A 101 3.63 -5.00 -14.31
CA GLY A 101 2.32 -4.38 -14.21
C GLY A 101 2.21 -3.35 -13.08
N GLU A 102 2.96 -3.56 -12.00
CA GLU A 102 2.86 -2.77 -10.77
C GLU A 102 3.86 -1.61 -10.70
N MET A 103 5.10 -1.82 -11.15
CA MET A 103 6.18 -0.88 -10.91
C MET A 103 6.91 -0.51 -12.20
N PRO A 104 7.23 0.78 -12.44
CA PRO A 104 8.08 1.18 -13.56
C PRO A 104 9.45 0.48 -13.49
N VAL A 105 9.81 -0.26 -14.53
CA VAL A 105 11.10 -0.99 -14.58
C VAL A 105 12.33 -0.08 -14.65
N SER A 106 12.14 1.22 -14.85
CA SER A 106 13.18 2.25 -14.76
C SER A 106 13.57 2.57 -13.32
N PHE A 107 12.82 2.07 -12.33
CA PHE A 107 13.15 2.27 -10.91
C PHE A 107 14.46 1.56 -10.56
N GLU A 108 15.07 1.99 -9.46
CA GLU A 108 16.34 1.44 -8.97
C GLU A 108 16.24 -0.08 -8.73
N PRO A 109 17.30 -0.85 -8.98
CA PRO A 109 17.30 -2.31 -8.81
C PRO A 109 16.85 -2.76 -7.41
N GLU A 110 17.24 -2.04 -6.36
CA GLU A 110 16.86 -2.37 -4.99
C GLU A 110 15.36 -2.14 -4.71
N ALA A 111 14.75 -1.15 -5.37
CA ALA A 111 13.30 -0.95 -5.31
C ALA A 111 12.54 -2.09 -6.03
N LEU A 112 13.03 -2.52 -7.21
CA LEU A 112 12.47 -3.66 -7.93
C LEU A 112 12.58 -4.96 -7.12
N LYS A 113 13.69 -5.18 -6.40
CA LYS A 113 13.86 -6.33 -5.49
C LYS A 113 12.88 -6.26 -4.31
N ALA A 114 12.72 -5.10 -3.68
CA ALA A 114 11.76 -4.92 -2.59
C ALA A 114 10.33 -5.22 -3.05
N GLN A 115 9.94 -4.72 -4.22
CA GLN A 115 8.64 -5.01 -4.81
C GLN A 115 8.48 -6.50 -5.16
N ALA A 116 9.53 -7.15 -5.68
CA ALA A 116 9.51 -8.58 -6.01
C ALA A 116 9.24 -9.44 -4.76
N VAL A 117 9.90 -9.13 -3.63
CA VAL A 117 9.67 -9.81 -2.35
C VAL A 117 8.26 -9.54 -1.83
N ALA A 118 7.78 -8.29 -1.86
CA ALA A 118 6.43 -7.95 -1.43
C ALA A 118 5.37 -8.67 -2.27
N ALA A 119 5.50 -8.64 -3.59
CA ALA A 119 4.57 -9.31 -4.51
C ALA A 119 4.57 -10.83 -4.32
N ARG A 120 5.76 -11.45 -4.13
CA ARG A 120 5.88 -12.88 -3.83
C ARG A 120 5.21 -13.24 -2.52
N THR A 121 5.47 -12.47 -1.45
CA THR A 121 4.86 -12.68 -0.13
C THR A 121 3.34 -12.63 -0.21
N TYR A 122 2.80 -11.61 -0.89
CA TYR A 122 1.36 -11.48 -1.13
C TYR A 122 0.82 -12.68 -1.91
N THR A 123 1.47 -13.06 -3.01
CA THR A 123 1.06 -14.18 -3.87
C THR A 123 1.01 -15.49 -3.08
N VAL A 124 2.09 -15.83 -2.37
CA VAL A 124 2.18 -17.09 -1.61
C VAL A 124 1.16 -17.12 -0.46
N LYS A 125 0.95 -16.00 0.23
CA LYS A 125 -0.05 -15.89 1.29
C LYS A 125 -1.48 -16.05 0.78
N HIS A 126 -1.79 -15.43 -0.35
CA HIS A 126 -3.16 -15.36 -0.87
C HIS A 126 -3.48 -16.39 -1.96
N ARG A 127 -2.61 -17.38 -2.18
CA ARG A 127 -2.81 -18.41 -3.20
C ARG A 127 -4.12 -19.19 -3.07
N GLU A 128 -4.69 -19.27 -1.86
CA GLU A 128 -5.98 -19.93 -1.59
C GLU A 128 -7.20 -19.00 -1.80
N LYS A 129 -6.99 -17.74 -2.16
CA LYS A 129 -8.07 -16.81 -2.52
C LYS A 129 -8.84 -17.35 -3.73
N HIS A 130 -10.09 -16.97 -3.89
CA HIS A 130 -10.93 -17.44 -5.02
C HIS A 130 -10.96 -18.98 -5.23
N ASN A 131 -11.07 -19.75 -4.13
CA ASN A 131 -11.05 -21.22 -4.16
C ASN A 131 -9.74 -21.81 -4.71
N GLY A 132 -8.62 -21.34 -4.21
CA GLY A 132 -7.28 -21.83 -4.59
C GLY A 132 -6.69 -21.19 -5.85
N LYS A 133 -7.23 -20.04 -6.25
CA LYS A 133 -6.75 -19.30 -7.44
C LYS A 133 -6.51 -17.83 -7.14
N LEU A 134 -5.73 -17.17 -7.97
CA LEU A 134 -5.60 -15.72 -8.00
C LEU A 134 -6.28 -15.16 -9.25
N CYS A 135 -6.76 -13.93 -9.19
CA CYS A 135 -7.21 -13.20 -10.38
C CYS A 135 -6.16 -12.17 -10.82
N THR A 136 -6.30 -11.68 -12.05
CA THR A 136 -5.41 -10.68 -12.62
C THR A 136 -5.97 -9.26 -12.54
N ASP A 137 -6.99 -9.05 -11.71
CA ASP A 137 -7.60 -7.76 -11.44
C ASP A 137 -6.79 -7.01 -10.37
N SER A 138 -6.21 -5.86 -10.75
CA SER A 138 -5.41 -5.00 -9.88
C SER A 138 -6.19 -4.41 -8.70
N THR A 139 -7.51 -4.39 -8.76
CA THR A 139 -8.38 -3.93 -7.67
C THR A 139 -8.68 -5.02 -6.64
N CYS A 140 -8.36 -6.27 -6.97
CA CYS A 140 -8.66 -7.46 -6.16
C CYS A 140 -7.39 -8.17 -5.69
N CYS A 141 -6.48 -8.51 -6.61
CA CYS A 141 -5.24 -9.23 -6.31
C CYS A 141 -4.02 -8.33 -6.59
N GLN A 142 -3.45 -8.42 -7.79
CA GLN A 142 -2.29 -7.61 -8.20
C GLN A 142 -2.43 -7.26 -9.69
N ALA A 143 -1.86 -6.13 -10.12
CA ALA A 143 -1.78 -5.83 -11.55
C ALA A 143 -0.97 -6.91 -12.26
N PHE A 144 -1.37 -7.22 -13.49
CA PHE A 144 -0.79 -8.30 -14.27
C PHE A 144 -0.66 -7.90 -15.74
N CYS A 145 0.53 -8.05 -16.30
CA CYS A 145 0.77 -7.82 -17.71
C CYS A 145 0.36 -9.03 -18.54
N ASP A 146 -0.62 -8.84 -19.43
CA ASP A 146 -1.00 -9.82 -20.45
C ASP A 146 0.14 -10.06 -21.44
N GLU A 147 0.05 -11.14 -22.22
CA GLU A 147 1.07 -11.54 -23.21
C GLU A 147 1.38 -10.41 -24.20
N GLY A 148 0.35 -9.74 -24.72
CA GLY A 148 0.53 -8.63 -25.66
C GLY A 148 1.25 -7.43 -25.04
N VAL A 149 0.95 -7.11 -23.77
CA VAL A 149 1.62 -6.05 -23.00
C VAL A 149 3.05 -6.46 -22.68
N LEU A 150 3.27 -7.70 -22.22
CA LEU A 150 4.60 -8.23 -21.95
C LEU A 150 5.51 -8.20 -23.18
N ALA A 151 4.98 -8.58 -24.35
CA ALA A 151 5.72 -8.57 -25.62
C ALA A 151 6.12 -7.15 -26.06
N ALA A 152 5.35 -6.14 -25.67
CA ALA A 152 5.64 -4.73 -25.97
C ALA A 152 6.76 -4.13 -25.11
N PHE A 153 7.10 -4.76 -23.98
CA PHE A 153 8.24 -4.32 -23.17
C PHE A 153 9.56 -4.62 -23.87
N PRO A 154 10.52 -3.67 -23.89
CA PRO A 154 11.88 -3.93 -24.35
C PRO A 154 12.53 -5.13 -23.65
N GLY A 155 13.41 -5.85 -24.34
CA GLY A 155 14.12 -6.99 -23.75
C GLY A 155 14.88 -6.65 -22.47
N GLU A 156 15.52 -5.47 -22.43
CA GLU A 156 16.21 -4.95 -21.24
C GLU A 156 15.25 -4.76 -20.06
N ALA A 157 14.07 -4.21 -20.29
CA ALA A 157 13.06 -4.01 -19.24
C ALA A 157 12.62 -5.36 -18.64
N ARG A 158 12.36 -6.35 -19.49
CA ARG A 158 12.02 -7.72 -19.04
C ARG A 158 13.17 -8.37 -18.27
N GLU A 159 14.42 -8.13 -18.70
CA GLU A 159 15.60 -8.66 -18.02
C GLU A 159 15.82 -8.00 -16.65
N ARG A 160 15.60 -6.69 -16.51
CA ARG A 160 15.66 -6.00 -15.21
C ARG A 160 14.66 -6.60 -14.20
N ALA A 161 13.42 -6.83 -14.62
CA ALA A 161 12.41 -7.48 -13.79
C ALA A 161 12.81 -8.92 -13.43
N ALA A 162 13.30 -9.69 -14.41
CA ALA A 162 13.76 -11.05 -14.18
C ALA A 162 14.98 -11.09 -13.22
N ALA A 163 15.92 -10.16 -13.35
CA ALA A 163 17.08 -10.06 -12.47
C ALA A 163 16.65 -9.79 -11.01
N ALA A 164 15.72 -8.85 -10.76
CA ALA A 164 15.21 -8.59 -9.43
C ALA A 164 14.54 -9.82 -8.80
N LEU A 165 13.79 -10.59 -9.57
CA LEU A 165 13.17 -11.85 -9.13
C LEU A 165 14.20 -12.93 -8.82
N ARG A 166 15.20 -13.12 -9.70
CA ARG A 166 16.28 -14.10 -9.46
C ARG A 166 17.11 -13.78 -8.23
N GLU A 167 17.44 -12.50 -8.02
CA GLU A 167 18.24 -12.06 -6.86
C GLU A 167 17.48 -12.13 -5.54
N THR A 168 16.17 -12.28 -5.59
CA THR A 168 15.29 -12.42 -4.42
C THR A 168 14.52 -13.74 -4.42
N ASP A 169 14.94 -14.73 -5.22
CA ASP A 169 14.25 -16.01 -5.37
C ASP A 169 13.94 -16.67 -4.02
N GLY A 170 12.70 -17.10 -3.84
CA GLY A 170 12.24 -17.74 -2.61
C GLY A 170 12.09 -16.83 -1.39
N LEU A 171 12.49 -15.55 -1.43
CA LEU A 171 12.42 -14.66 -0.28
C LEU A 171 11.00 -14.13 -0.04
N VAL A 172 10.52 -14.25 1.19
CA VAL A 172 9.23 -13.75 1.67
C VAL A 172 9.36 -13.04 3.01
N LEU A 173 8.37 -12.24 3.36
CA LEU A 173 8.28 -11.55 4.64
C LEU A 173 7.35 -12.29 5.60
N THR A 174 7.80 -12.43 6.84
CA THR A 174 7.03 -13.04 7.93
C THR A 174 7.00 -12.12 9.15
N TYR A 175 5.95 -12.23 9.93
CA TYR A 175 5.81 -11.61 11.24
C TYR A 175 5.33 -12.69 12.23
N GLU A 176 6.05 -12.87 13.34
CA GLU A 176 5.76 -13.92 14.33
C GLU A 176 5.62 -15.33 13.69
N GLY A 177 6.42 -15.61 12.65
CA GLY A 177 6.46 -16.91 11.97
C GLY A 177 5.38 -17.12 10.90
N ALA A 178 4.47 -16.17 10.69
CA ALA A 178 3.44 -16.22 9.65
C ALA A 178 3.73 -15.26 8.50
N LEU A 179 3.35 -15.62 7.27
CA LEU A 179 3.43 -14.71 6.12
C LEU A 179 2.60 -13.45 6.37
N ILE A 180 3.16 -12.28 6.03
CA ILE A 180 2.48 -11.00 6.18
C ILE A 180 1.53 -10.68 5.02
N ASP A 181 0.60 -9.76 5.23
CA ASP A 181 -0.12 -9.06 4.17
C ASP A 181 0.78 -7.97 3.62
N ALA A 182 1.66 -8.34 2.66
CA ALA A 182 2.64 -7.44 2.08
C ALA A 182 1.98 -6.53 1.03
N THR A 183 1.10 -5.63 1.49
CA THR A 183 0.38 -4.70 0.63
C THR A 183 1.29 -3.55 0.17
N PHE A 184 1.09 -3.10 -1.05
CA PHE A 184 1.86 -2.01 -1.66
C PHE A 184 0.97 -1.11 -2.51
N PHE A 185 1.46 0.06 -2.86
CA PHE A 185 0.73 1.07 -3.61
C PHE A 185 1.71 2.04 -4.29
N SER A 186 1.20 2.90 -5.19
CA SER A 186 2.03 3.78 -6.01
C SER A 186 2.86 4.78 -5.21
N CYS A 187 2.23 5.81 -4.61
CA CYS A 187 2.94 6.82 -3.82
C CYS A 187 2.11 7.30 -2.62
N SER A 188 2.82 7.63 -1.52
CA SER A 188 2.19 7.97 -0.24
C SER A 188 1.81 9.44 -0.11
N GLY A 189 2.46 10.32 -0.86
CA GLY A 189 2.40 11.76 -0.64
C GLY A 189 3.17 12.22 0.60
N GLY A 190 4.22 11.47 1.00
CA GLY A 190 5.15 11.77 2.08
C GLY A 190 5.01 10.94 3.34
N ARG A 191 3.91 10.19 3.52
CA ARG A 191 3.70 9.30 4.66
C ARG A 191 2.67 8.21 4.35
N THR A 192 2.91 6.98 4.80
CA THR A 192 1.97 5.87 4.64
C THR A 192 0.83 5.94 5.64
N GLU A 193 -0.22 5.19 5.39
CA GLU A 193 -1.35 4.99 6.31
C GLU A 193 -1.17 3.75 7.16
N ASP A 194 -1.86 3.76 8.27
CA ASP A 194 -2.02 2.64 9.18
C ASP A 194 -3.20 1.75 8.72
N ALA A 195 -3.02 0.43 8.78
CA ALA A 195 -4.06 -0.52 8.39
C ALA A 195 -5.35 -0.37 9.22
N LEU A 196 -5.23 -0.02 10.50
CA LEU A 196 -6.39 0.25 11.35
C LEU A 196 -7.21 1.43 10.84
N ALA A 197 -6.53 2.51 10.39
CA ALA A 197 -7.19 3.70 9.87
C ALA A 197 -7.91 3.46 8.53
N VAL A 198 -7.37 2.60 7.68
CA VAL A 198 -7.91 2.38 6.33
C VAL A 198 -8.87 1.20 6.26
N TRP A 199 -8.56 0.11 6.96
CA TRP A 199 -9.31 -1.15 6.87
C TRP A 199 -10.00 -1.57 8.18
N GLY A 200 -9.81 -0.81 9.27
CA GLY A 200 -10.41 -1.11 10.58
C GLY A 200 -9.78 -2.30 11.30
N THR A 201 -8.65 -2.81 10.82
CA THR A 201 -7.94 -3.96 11.41
C THR A 201 -6.56 -3.55 11.88
N ASP A 202 -6.25 -3.85 13.14
CA ASP A 202 -4.92 -3.60 13.69
C ASP A 202 -3.93 -4.65 13.18
N VAL A 203 -2.94 -4.20 12.39
CA VAL A 203 -1.89 -5.05 11.81
C VAL A 203 -0.54 -4.46 12.19
N PRO A 204 0.21 -5.08 13.12
CA PRO A 204 1.39 -4.46 13.75
C PRO A 204 2.49 -4.01 12.79
N TYR A 205 2.66 -4.70 11.67
CA TYR A 205 3.65 -4.40 10.63
C TYR A 205 3.13 -3.48 9.52
N LEU A 206 1.85 -3.05 9.55
CA LEU A 206 1.24 -2.11 8.60
C LEU A 206 0.89 -0.79 9.32
N CYS A 207 1.86 -0.19 9.96
CA CYS A 207 1.72 1.10 10.61
C CYS A 207 2.15 2.25 9.69
N SER A 208 1.77 3.48 10.06
CA SER A 208 2.15 4.69 9.33
C SER A 208 3.66 4.97 9.48
N VAL A 209 4.39 5.08 8.37
CA VAL A 209 5.80 5.45 8.33
C VAL A 209 6.03 6.64 7.40
N ALA A 210 7.07 7.43 7.66
CA ALA A 210 7.47 8.51 6.75
C ALA A 210 7.96 7.93 5.43
N SER A 211 7.64 8.57 4.32
CA SER A 211 8.05 8.16 2.97
C SER A 211 8.50 9.40 2.17
N PRO A 212 9.68 9.97 2.50
CA PRO A 212 10.18 11.18 1.84
C PRO A 212 10.74 10.88 0.45
N GLY A 213 10.88 11.91 -0.38
CA GLY A 213 11.49 11.82 -1.71
C GLY A 213 10.52 11.41 -2.82
N GLU A 214 9.22 11.43 -2.55
CA GLU A 214 8.17 11.10 -3.54
C GLU A 214 7.67 12.32 -4.32
N GLU A 215 8.14 13.52 -4.04
CA GLU A 215 7.62 14.78 -4.58
C GLU A 215 7.74 14.87 -6.11
N ALA A 216 8.66 14.10 -6.69
CA ALA A 216 8.85 13.99 -8.14
C ALA A 216 7.98 12.89 -8.77
N ALA A 217 7.18 12.16 -7.98
CA ALA A 217 6.31 11.10 -8.51
C ALA A 217 5.23 11.71 -9.41
N GLN A 218 5.05 11.12 -10.58
CA GLN A 218 4.06 11.58 -11.56
C GLN A 218 2.64 11.68 -10.97
N TYR A 219 2.35 10.88 -9.97
CA TYR A 219 1.02 10.75 -9.35
C TYR A 219 0.95 11.31 -7.92
N ASP A 220 1.98 12.05 -7.47
CA ASP A 220 2.01 12.61 -6.11
C ASP A 220 0.86 13.58 -5.87
N ARG A 221 0.43 14.30 -6.89
CA ARG A 221 -0.64 15.31 -6.77
C ARG A 221 -1.70 15.14 -7.84
N ASP A 222 -2.94 15.41 -7.45
CA ASP A 222 -4.08 15.46 -8.35
C ASP A 222 -5.10 16.48 -7.84
N SER A 223 -5.84 17.07 -8.77
CA SER A 223 -6.87 18.06 -8.44
C SER A 223 -8.11 17.78 -9.29
N VAL A 224 -9.24 17.55 -8.63
CA VAL A 224 -10.51 17.25 -9.28
C VAL A 224 -11.59 18.16 -8.72
N SER A 225 -12.32 18.88 -9.58
CA SER A 225 -13.47 19.69 -9.21
C SER A 225 -14.76 18.96 -9.55
N PHE A 226 -15.71 18.99 -8.63
CA PHE A 226 -17.06 18.46 -8.81
C PHE A 226 -18.06 19.59 -8.71
N SER A 227 -19.05 19.62 -9.61
CA SER A 227 -20.17 20.53 -9.45
C SER A 227 -21.03 20.15 -8.24
N ARG A 228 -21.83 21.09 -7.78
CA ARG A 228 -22.79 20.86 -6.69
C ARG A 228 -23.68 19.64 -6.98
N GLU A 229 -24.27 19.57 -8.16
CA GLU A 229 -25.19 18.50 -8.56
C GLU A 229 -24.48 17.14 -8.60
N ALA A 230 -23.22 17.11 -9.07
CA ALA A 230 -22.42 15.88 -9.10
C ALA A 230 -22.12 15.36 -7.67
N LEU A 231 -21.82 16.25 -6.73
CA LEU A 231 -21.59 15.91 -5.33
C LEU A 231 -22.86 15.41 -4.63
N GLU A 232 -23.98 16.16 -4.82
CA GLU A 232 -25.29 15.78 -4.28
C GLU A 232 -25.71 14.38 -4.76
N ALA A 233 -25.49 14.08 -6.05
CA ALA A 233 -25.80 12.77 -6.62
C ALA A 233 -24.85 11.67 -6.17
N ALA A 234 -23.54 11.94 -6.03
CA ALA A 234 -22.54 10.93 -5.67
C ALA A 234 -22.59 10.56 -4.18
N LEU A 235 -22.94 11.52 -3.31
CA LEU A 235 -22.88 11.36 -1.86
C LEU A 235 -24.27 11.24 -1.22
N ASP A 236 -25.36 11.40 -1.98
CA ASP A 236 -26.74 11.45 -1.50
C ASP A 236 -26.92 12.52 -0.40
N ILE A 237 -26.47 13.74 -0.67
CA ILE A 237 -26.56 14.91 0.21
C ILE A 237 -27.31 16.06 -0.45
N SER A 238 -27.63 17.08 0.32
CA SER A 238 -28.10 18.37 -0.19
C SER A 238 -27.16 19.47 0.29
N LEU A 239 -26.56 20.18 -0.65
CA LEU A 239 -25.75 21.36 -0.38
C LEU A 239 -26.64 22.59 -0.37
N GLY A 240 -26.75 23.27 0.73
CA GLY A 240 -27.57 24.48 0.93
C GLY A 240 -27.14 25.65 0.02
N ALA A 241 -27.90 26.75 0.09
CA ALA A 241 -27.56 27.98 -0.63
C ALA A 241 -26.30 28.66 -0.08
N ASP A 242 -26.04 28.50 1.21
CA ASP A 242 -24.85 29.01 1.88
C ASP A 242 -23.66 28.06 1.66
N ARG A 243 -22.72 28.50 0.84
CA ARG A 243 -21.54 27.72 0.45
C ARG A 243 -20.56 27.51 1.62
N GLU A 244 -20.50 28.43 2.60
CA GLU A 244 -19.62 28.30 3.76
C GLU A 244 -20.01 27.09 4.63
N SER A 245 -21.26 26.67 4.55
CA SER A 245 -21.77 25.47 5.25
C SER A 245 -21.55 24.15 4.50
N TRP A 246 -21.03 24.16 3.27
CA TRP A 246 -20.85 22.94 2.49
C TRP A 246 -19.77 21.99 3.03
N VAL A 247 -18.73 22.57 3.63
CA VAL A 247 -17.60 21.83 4.21
C VAL A 247 -17.54 22.12 5.71
N GLY A 248 -17.73 21.10 6.53
CA GLY A 248 -17.66 21.17 7.96
C GLY A 248 -16.35 20.64 8.53
N ALA A 249 -16.41 20.13 9.76
CA ALA A 249 -15.24 19.63 10.48
C ALA A 249 -14.61 18.41 9.80
N ALA A 250 -13.28 18.33 9.84
CA ALA A 250 -12.52 17.18 9.39
C ALA A 250 -11.58 16.67 10.49
N THR A 251 -11.42 15.34 10.57
CA THR A 251 -10.39 14.66 11.36
C THR A 251 -9.43 13.93 10.46
N PHE A 252 -8.18 13.79 10.89
CA PHE A 252 -7.10 13.22 10.08
C PHE A 252 -6.44 12.05 10.80
N THR A 253 -5.98 11.08 10.01
CA THR A 253 -5.19 9.96 10.47
C THR A 253 -3.75 10.38 10.79
N GLU A 254 -2.95 9.51 11.40
CA GLU A 254 -1.50 9.74 11.55
C GLU A 254 -0.79 9.85 10.19
N GLY A 255 -1.26 9.13 9.16
CA GLY A 255 -0.76 9.19 7.79
C GLY A 255 -1.14 10.47 7.04
N GLY A 256 -1.93 11.36 7.66
CA GLY A 256 -2.40 12.62 7.08
C GLY A 256 -3.55 12.46 6.09
N GLY A 257 -4.17 11.28 6.01
CA GLY A 257 -5.41 11.08 5.28
C GLY A 257 -6.61 11.63 6.05
N VAL A 258 -7.68 11.93 5.36
CA VAL A 258 -8.96 12.26 5.98
C VAL A 258 -9.51 11.01 6.65
N GLU A 259 -9.61 11.01 7.98
CA GLU A 259 -10.29 9.96 8.73
C GLU A 259 -11.80 10.11 8.57
N ALA A 260 -12.31 11.32 8.80
CA ALA A 260 -13.68 11.66 8.54
C ALA A 260 -13.82 13.18 8.24
N MET A 261 -14.84 13.53 7.47
CA MET A 261 -15.15 14.91 7.08
C MET A 261 -16.66 15.10 6.99
N GLU A 262 -17.12 16.29 7.31
CA GLU A 262 -18.51 16.70 7.10
C GLU A 262 -18.65 17.42 5.75
N LEU A 263 -19.62 16.96 4.94
CA LEU A 263 -20.02 17.61 3.69
C LEU A 263 -21.55 17.71 3.67
N GLY A 264 -22.09 18.89 3.44
CA GLY A 264 -23.54 19.14 3.44
C GLY A 264 -24.21 18.75 4.79
N GLY A 265 -23.49 18.89 5.92
CA GLY A 265 -23.97 18.51 7.24
C GLY A 265 -23.99 16.99 7.53
N GLN A 266 -23.49 16.15 6.61
CA GLN A 266 -23.36 14.71 6.81
C GLN A 266 -21.88 14.33 6.98
N ARG A 267 -21.61 13.35 7.84
CA ARG A 267 -20.25 12.88 8.14
C ARG A 267 -19.90 11.66 7.30
N PHE A 268 -18.79 11.72 6.59
CA PHE A 268 -18.24 10.67 5.74
C PHE A 268 -16.83 10.28 6.17
N THR A 269 -16.45 9.02 6.00
CA THR A 269 -15.05 8.60 6.13
C THR A 269 -14.27 8.99 4.87
N GLY A 270 -12.97 9.29 5.02
CA GLY A 270 -12.11 9.58 3.87
C GLY A 270 -12.03 8.40 2.87
N VAL A 271 -12.08 7.16 3.38
CA VAL A 271 -12.13 5.95 2.54
C VAL A 271 -13.39 5.90 1.68
N TYR A 272 -14.55 6.24 2.27
CA TYR A 272 -15.81 6.33 1.53
C TYR A 272 -15.75 7.44 0.45
N LEU A 273 -15.31 8.66 0.84
CA LEU A 273 -15.19 9.78 -0.09
C LEU A 273 -14.23 9.45 -1.25
N ARG A 274 -13.07 8.85 -0.95
CA ARG A 274 -12.14 8.40 -1.98
C ARG A 274 -12.83 7.48 -2.99
N LYS A 275 -13.59 6.49 -2.52
CA LYS A 275 -14.29 5.52 -3.38
C LYS A 275 -15.44 6.15 -4.16
N ALA A 276 -16.28 6.93 -3.50
CA ALA A 276 -17.47 7.54 -4.10
C ALA A 276 -17.14 8.60 -5.16
N LEU A 277 -16.07 9.36 -4.93
CA LEU A 277 -15.63 10.44 -5.82
C LEU A 277 -14.46 10.03 -6.75
N GLY A 278 -13.98 8.78 -6.68
CA GLY A 278 -12.86 8.32 -7.50
C GLY A 278 -11.53 9.04 -7.21
N LEU A 279 -11.31 9.53 -5.99
CA LEU A 279 -10.09 10.24 -5.62
C LEU A 279 -8.89 9.29 -5.56
N ARG A 280 -7.70 9.79 -5.90
CA ARG A 280 -6.48 8.98 -5.92
C ARG A 280 -6.09 8.44 -4.55
N SER A 281 -6.30 9.22 -3.49
CA SER A 281 -5.97 8.81 -2.11
C SER A 281 -6.96 9.38 -1.10
N THR A 282 -6.78 9.03 0.18
CA THR A 282 -7.49 9.65 1.32
C THR A 282 -6.82 10.92 1.81
N ALA A 283 -5.59 11.24 1.37
CA ALA A 283 -4.90 12.46 1.73
C ALA A 283 -5.31 13.59 0.77
N PHE A 284 -6.40 14.26 1.10
CA PHE A 284 -6.91 15.37 0.30
C PHE A 284 -7.31 16.56 1.15
N THR A 285 -7.32 17.72 0.53
CA THR A 285 -7.94 18.94 1.03
C THR A 285 -9.10 19.32 0.14
N VAL A 286 -10.08 20.05 0.70
CA VAL A 286 -11.26 20.49 -0.03
C VAL A 286 -11.30 22.01 -0.04
N THR A 287 -11.55 22.59 -1.22
CA THR A 287 -11.73 24.03 -1.42
C THR A 287 -13.10 24.27 -2.00
N VAL A 288 -13.83 25.21 -1.43
CA VAL A 288 -15.13 25.67 -1.95
C VAL A 288 -14.89 26.56 -3.17
N GLU A 289 -15.50 26.22 -4.31
CA GLU A 289 -15.45 26.97 -5.55
C GLU A 289 -16.83 27.56 -5.89
N GLU A 290 -16.92 28.40 -6.92
CA GLU A 290 -18.17 29.07 -7.28
C GLU A 290 -19.31 28.10 -7.59
N GLY A 291 -19.00 27.00 -8.26
CA GLY A 291 -19.99 26.00 -8.73
C GLY A 291 -19.91 24.64 -8.04
N GLY A 292 -19.06 24.47 -7.00
CA GLY A 292 -18.87 23.16 -6.39
C GLY A 292 -17.70 23.09 -5.41
N LEU A 293 -17.09 21.93 -5.32
CA LEU A 293 -15.91 21.65 -4.46
C LEU A 293 -14.77 21.12 -5.28
N ARG A 294 -13.55 21.62 -5.02
CA ARG A 294 -12.29 21.06 -5.53
C ARG A 294 -11.63 20.21 -4.46
N PHE A 295 -11.20 19.04 -4.85
CA PHE A 295 -10.43 18.09 -4.05
C PHE A 295 -9.00 18.03 -4.57
N ASP A 296 -8.04 18.47 -3.74
CA ASP A 296 -6.61 18.40 -4.02
C ASP A 296 -6.02 17.22 -3.27
N THR A 297 -5.65 16.15 -3.98
CA THR A 297 -5.14 14.90 -3.38
C THR A 297 -3.62 14.84 -3.42
N ARG A 298 -3.02 14.15 -2.44
CA ARG A 298 -1.61 13.78 -2.38
C ARG A 298 -1.47 12.27 -2.28
N GLY A 299 -0.54 11.71 -3.07
CA GLY A 299 -0.34 10.28 -3.16
C GLY A 299 -1.37 9.55 -4.01
N TYR A 300 -1.11 8.27 -4.29
CA TYR A 300 -1.96 7.43 -5.12
C TYR A 300 -2.02 5.99 -4.58
N GLY A 301 -3.20 5.53 -4.26
CA GLY A 301 -3.49 4.20 -3.74
C GLY A 301 -4.11 4.21 -2.34
N HIS A 302 -4.13 3.06 -1.67
CA HIS A 302 -4.63 2.92 -0.30
C HIS A 302 -3.64 3.42 0.76
N ARG A 303 -2.39 3.61 0.40
CA ARG A 303 -1.31 4.16 1.21
C ARG A 303 -0.88 3.31 2.42
N VAL A 304 -1.20 2.03 2.47
CA VAL A 304 -0.82 1.09 3.55
C VAL A 304 0.28 0.14 3.07
N GLY A 305 1.38 0.01 3.82
CA GLY A 305 2.53 -0.82 3.46
C GLY A 305 3.54 -0.12 2.55
N LEU A 306 4.11 -0.80 1.55
CA LEU A 306 5.21 -0.30 0.72
C LEU A 306 4.72 0.72 -0.32
N SER A 307 5.30 1.93 -0.27
CA SER A 307 5.19 2.91 -1.35
C SER A 307 6.21 2.60 -2.44
N GLN A 308 5.75 2.40 -3.68
CA GLN A 308 6.62 2.08 -4.82
C GLN A 308 7.58 3.23 -5.15
N TYR A 309 7.08 4.47 -5.20
CA TYR A 309 7.93 5.65 -5.41
C TYR A 309 8.82 5.95 -4.21
N GLY A 310 8.34 5.73 -2.98
CA GLY A 310 9.14 5.85 -1.78
C GLY A 310 10.26 4.82 -1.71
N ALA A 311 10.01 3.58 -2.08
CA ALA A 311 11.02 2.54 -2.22
C ALA A 311 12.10 2.95 -3.25
N ASN A 312 11.70 3.52 -4.39
CA ASN A 312 12.61 4.03 -5.40
C ASN A 312 13.45 5.21 -4.88
N ALA A 313 12.84 6.13 -4.14
CA ALA A 313 13.56 7.24 -3.51
C ALA A 313 14.59 6.73 -2.48
N MET A 314 14.24 5.75 -1.64
CA MET A 314 15.18 5.14 -0.70
C MET A 314 16.34 4.44 -1.43
N ALA A 315 16.05 3.67 -2.47
CA ALA A 315 17.06 2.98 -3.28
C ALA A 315 18.02 3.96 -3.96
N SER A 316 17.53 5.06 -4.52
CA SER A 316 18.36 6.12 -5.14
C SER A 316 19.30 6.80 -4.14
N HIS A 317 19.01 6.73 -2.85
CA HIS A 317 19.87 7.19 -1.76
C HIS A 317 20.74 6.07 -1.15
N GLY A 318 20.80 4.90 -1.80
CA GLY A 318 21.69 3.81 -1.43
C GLY A 318 21.12 2.79 -0.44
N ALA A 319 19.81 2.80 -0.16
CA ALA A 319 19.19 1.77 0.63
C ALA A 319 19.09 0.46 -0.19
N ASP A 320 19.46 -0.67 0.41
CA ASP A 320 19.21 -1.98 -0.14
C ASP A 320 17.74 -2.40 0.07
N PHE A 321 17.32 -3.47 -0.62
CA PHE A 321 15.93 -3.94 -0.56
C PHE A 321 15.53 -4.41 0.84
N GLN A 322 16.45 -4.95 1.66
CA GLN A 322 16.18 -5.36 3.04
C GLN A 322 15.86 -4.15 3.91
N THR A 323 16.62 -3.07 3.77
CA THR A 323 16.37 -1.80 4.45
C THR A 323 15.03 -1.20 4.04
N ILE A 324 14.70 -1.22 2.74
CA ILE A 324 13.42 -0.75 2.22
C ILE A 324 12.26 -1.56 2.81
N LEU A 325 12.34 -2.89 2.78
CA LEU A 325 11.30 -3.77 3.31
C LEU A 325 11.11 -3.59 4.82
N SER A 326 12.20 -3.52 5.59
CA SER A 326 12.12 -3.30 7.03
C SER A 326 11.55 -1.94 7.41
N HIS A 327 11.72 -0.92 6.55
CA HIS A 327 11.14 0.40 6.73
C HIS A 327 9.61 0.38 6.56
N TYR A 328 9.10 -0.24 5.50
CA TYR A 328 7.67 -0.26 5.20
C TYR A 328 6.89 -1.34 5.95
N TYR A 329 7.57 -2.40 6.41
CA TYR A 329 6.99 -3.49 7.19
C TYR A 329 7.81 -3.72 8.47
N PRO A 330 7.75 -2.79 9.43
CA PRO A 330 8.57 -2.86 10.64
C PRO A 330 8.28 -4.12 11.45
N GLY A 331 9.34 -4.71 12.03
CA GLY A 331 9.26 -5.91 12.84
C GLY A 331 9.12 -7.21 12.05
N THR A 332 9.12 -7.17 10.72
CA THR A 332 9.08 -8.37 9.87
C THR A 332 10.47 -8.99 9.70
N ILE A 333 10.49 -10.26 9.36
CA ILE A 333 11.71 -11.05 9.09
C ILE A 333 11.66 -11.55 7.64
N LEU A 334 12.77 -11.40 6.93
CA LEU A 334 12.96 -11.94 5.59
C LEU A 334 13.43 -13.39 5.69
N LEU A 335 12.66 -14.33 5.15
CA LEU A 335 12.94 -15.76 5.15
C LEU A 335 12.80 -16.35 3.75
N ASN A 336 13.42 -17.50 3.53
CA ASN A 336 13.12 -18.32 2.36
C ASN A 336 11.88 -19.17 2.65
N TYR A 337 10.82 -19.10 1.79
CA TYR A 337 9.55 -19.78 2.07
C TYR A 337 9.64 -21.31 2.01
N GLY A 338 10.64 -21.90 1.33
CA GLY A 338 10.91 -23.33 1.36
C GLY A 338 11.38 -23.84 2.71
N GLU A 339 12.00 -22.96 3.51
CA GLU A 339 12.46 -23.29 4.86
C GLU A 339 11.36 -23.06 5.92
N SER A 340 10.31 -22.31 5.58
CA SER A 340 9.33 -21.80 6.56
C SER A 340 7.98 -22.52 6.55
N VAL A 341 7.65 -23.28 5.50
CA VAL A 341 6.31 -23.85 5.28
C VAL A 341 6.18 -25.30 5.77
N GLU A 342 7.24 -25.90 6.30
CA GLU A 342 7.24 -27.28 6.85
C GLU A 342 7.05 -27.37 8.38
N LYS A 343 6.33 -26.42 9.00
CA LYS A 343 5.97 -26.57 10.42
C LYS A 343 4.54 -26.23 10.70
#